data_22bf25043aba0bd55188a1e99b568543
#
_entry.id   22bf25043aba0bd55188a1e99b568543
#
_cell.length_a   1.000
_cell.length_b   1.000
_cell.length_c   1.000
_cell.angle_alpha   90.00
_cell.angle_beta   90.00
_cell.angle_gamma   90.00
#
_symmetry.space_group_name_H-M   'P 1'
#
loop_
_entity.id
_entity.type
_entity.pdbx_description
1 polymer ?
#
loop_
_entity_poly.entity_id
_entity_poly.type
_entity_poly.pdbx_seq_one_letter_code
_entity_poly.pdbx_strand_id
1 'polypeptide(L)'
;TGVVAVLDTGKPGKTVGFRFDMDCNDVEEYDGADHRPKQEGFSSCHANAMHACGHDGHVTVGLAVARLLMAHKEELVGKVKLIFQPAEEGVRGAYAMINAGVADDIDYFFGGHIAFKATTDDSLVCLTDGFLATTKLDAVYKGVSAHAGLAPQDGKNALLAAAQASI
;
A
#
# COMPACT_ATOMS: atom_id res chain seq x y z
N THR A 1 -5.18 -10.85 -2.30
CA THR A 1 -4.68 -11.47 -3.53
C THR A 1 -3.61 -10.59 -4.16
N GLY A 2 -2.33 -10.91 -3.93
CA GLY A 2 -1.20 -10.28 -4.61
C GLY A 2 -0.81 -11.03 -5.87
N VAL A 3 0.11 -10.44 -6.64
CA VAL A 3 0.70 -11.08 -7.82
C VAL A 3 2.20 -11.22 -7.61
N VAL A 4 2.74 -12.39 -7.93
CA VAL A 4 4.18 -12.64 -7.92
C VAL A 4 4.58 -13.12 -9.30
N ALA A 5 5.44 -12.35 -9.97
CA ALA A 5 6.06 -12.76 -11.22
C ALA A 5 7.50 -13.22 -10.93
N VAL A 6 7.89 -14.34 -11.52
CA VAL A 6 9.24 -14.91 -11.33
C VAL A 6 9.92 -14.99 -12.68
N LEU A 7 11.06 -14.32 -12.80
CA LEU A 7 12.01 -14.53 -13.87
C LEU A 7 13.09 -15.51 -13.38
N ASP A 8 13.07 -16.73 -13.90
CA ASP A 8 14.14 -17.70 -13.68
C ASP A 8 15.04 -17.73 -14.92
N THR A 9 16.33 -17.43 -14.74
CA THR A 9 17.28 -17.43 -15.85
C THR A 9 17.77 -18.83 -16.22
N GLY A 10 17.49 -19.83 -15.38
CA GLY A 10 18.03 -21.18 -15.49
C GLY A 10 19.54 -21.28 -15.17
N LYS A 11 20.19 -20.16 -14.83
CA LYS A 11 21.60 -20.10 -14.45
C LYS A 11 21.72 -20.00 -12.92
N PRO A 12 22.69 -20.65 -12.30
CA PRO A 12 22.91 -20.55 -10.85
C PRO A 12 23.15 -19.10 -10.42
N GLY A 13 22.55 -18.69 -9.30
CA GLY A 13 22.71 -17.34 -8.75
C GLY A 13 21.75 -17.07 -7.60
N LYS A 14 21.75 -15.84 -7.13
CA LYS A 14 20.90 -15.37 -6.02
C LYS A 14 19.49 -15.05 -6.49
N THR A 15 18.55 -15.08 -5.56
CA THR A 15 17.17 -14.60 -5.78
C THR A 15 17.05 -13.16 -5.28
N VAL A 16 16.66 -12.26 -6.17
CA VAL A 16 16.42 -10.85 -5.86
C VAL A 16 14.92 -10.57 -5.92
N GLY A 17 14.37 -10.01 -4.86
CA GLY A 17 12.97 -9.60 -4.77
C GLY A 17 12.80 -8.09 -4.89
N PHE A 18 11.82 -7.66 -5.67
CA PHE A 18 11.35 -6.27 -5.74
C PHE A 18 9.89 -6.20 -5.35
N ARG A 19 9.55 -5.27 -4.47
CA ARG A 19 8.18 -5.05 -3.98
C ARG A 19 7.59 -3.78 -4.55
N PHE A 20 6.37 -3.90 -5.06
CA PHE A 20 5.53 -2.82 -5.54
C PHE A 20 4.15 -2.99 -4.91
N ASP A 21 3.71 -2.02 -4.10
CA ASP A 21 2.35 -2.02 -3.62
C ASP A 21 1.38 -1.55 -4.72
N MET A 22 0.12 -1.97 -4.62
CA MET A 22 -0.82 -1.78 -5.72
C MET A 22 -2.24 -1.41 -5.26
N ASP A 23 -2.45 -1.22 -3.97
CA ASP A 23 -3.74 -0.81 -3.44
C ASP A 23 -3.93 0.72 -3.53
N CYS A 24 -5.18 1.13 -3.46
CA CYS A 24 -5.58 2.53 -3.42
C CYS A 24 -6.10 2.91 -2.02
N ASN A 25 -6.32 4.21 -1.82
CA ASN A 25 -6.88 4.76 -0.59
C ASN A 25 -8.39 4.93 -0.69
N ASP A 26 -9.10 4.84 0.45
CA ASP A 26 -10.52 5.17 0.57
C ASP A 26 -10.72 6.69 0.56
N VAL A 27 -10.40 7.32 -0.56
CA VAL A 27 -10.45 8.77 -0.79
C VAL A 27 -11.20 9.03 -2.09
N GLU A 28 -12.13 9.99 -2.07
CA GLU A 28 -12.77 10.45 -3.29
C GLU A 28 -11.77 11.24 -4.15
N GLU A 29 -11.62 10.86 -5.42
CA GLU A 29 -10.76 11.56 -6.34
C GLU A 29 -11.36 12.91 -6.70
N TYR A 30 -10.54 13.97 -6.69
CA TYR A 30 -10.94 15.31 -7.06
C TYR A 30 -11.46 15.38 -8.50
N ASP A 31 -12.69 15.91 -8.67
CA ASP A 31 -13.39 15.97 -9.97
C ASP A 31 -13.41 17.38 -10.57
N GLY A 32 -12.44 18.23 -10.28
CA GLY A 32 -12.31 19.57 -10.85
C GLY A 32 -11.85 19.54 -12.32
N ALA A 33 -12.19 20.61 -13.04
CA ALA A 33 -11.82 20.74 -14.45
C ALA A 33 -10.30 20.87 -14.68
N ASP A 34 -9.55 21.23 -13.64
CA ASP A 34 -8.10 21.36 -13.61
C ASP A 34 -7.39 20.06 -13.21
N HIS A 35 -8.15 19.01 -12.88
CA HIS A 35 -7.59 17.70 -12.53
C HIS A 35 -7.13 16.94 -13.79
N ARG A 36 -5.82 16.75 -13.90
CA ARG A 36 -5.19 16.14 -15.07
C ARG A 36 -5.72 14.73 -15.40
N PRO A 37 -5.89 13.80 -14.45
CA PRO A 37 -6.47 12.49 -14.74
C PRO A 37 -7.86 12.59 -15.38
N LYS A 38 -8.69 13.55 -14.94
CA LYS A 38 -9.99 13.82 -15.54
C LYS A 38 -9.87 14.35 -16.96
N GLN A 39 -8.99 15.32 -17.18
CA GLN A 39 -8.76 15.90 -18.50
C GLN A 39 -8.30 14.87 -19.53
N GLU A 40 -7.48 13.91 -19.10
CA GLU A 40 -6.92 12.86 -19.94
C GLU A 40 -7.73 11.55 -19.92
N GLY A 41 -8.87 11.52 -19.20
CA GLY A 41 -9.83 10.42 -19.25
C GLY A 41 -9.42 9.14 -18.49
N PHE A 42 -8.60 9.24 -17.45
CA PHE A 42 -8.19 8.11 -16.63
C PHE A 42 -8.37 8.32 -15.11
N SER A 43 -9.28 9.20 -14.71
CA SER A 43 -9.71 9.26 -13.31
C SER A 43 -10.28 7.94 -12.82
N SER A 44 -10.32 7.76 -11.51
CA SER A 44 -10.95 6.58 -10.91
C SER A 44 -12.39 6.40 -11.40
N CYS A 45 -12.74 5.18 -11.74
CA CYS A 45 -14.12 4.81 -12.06
C CYS A 45 -14.87 4.23 -10.84
N HIS A 46 -14.25 4.26 -9.67
CA HIS A 46 -14.83 3.79 -8.42
C HIS A 46 -14.96 4.96 -7.44
N ALA A 47 -16.14 5.13 -6.86
CA ALA A 47 -16.37 6.12 -5.82
C ALA A 47 -15.51 5.80 -4.58
N ASN A 48 -15.02 6.83 -3.93
CA ASN A 48 -14.15 6.70 -2.74
C ASN A 48 -12.94 5.79 -2.95
N ALA A 49 -12.36 5.80 -4.13
CA ALA A 49 -11.15 5.04 -4.41
C ALA A 49 -10.21 5.86 -5.29
N MET A 50 -9.03 6.16 -4.78
CA MET A 50 -8.01 6.95 -5.46
C MET A 50 -6.62 6.45 -5.11
N HIS A 51 -5.70 6.46 -6.06
CA HIS A 51 -4.27 6.26 -5.79
C HIS A 51 -3.64 7.53 -5.20
N ALA A 52 -4.04 7.90 -3.97
CA ALA A 52 -3.55 9.09 -3.29
C ALA A 52 -2.12 8.95 -2.73
N CYS A 53 -1.59 7.72 -2.67
CA CYS A 53 -0.25 7.41 -2.19
C CYS A 53 0.76 7.06 -3.30
N GLY A 54 0.35 7.05 -4.57
CA GLY A 54 1.24 6.82 -5.72
C GLY A 54 1.52 5.35 -6.03
N HIS A 55 0.72 4.42 -5.53
CA HIS A 55 0.92 2.98 -5.79
C HIS A 55 0.67 2.59 -7.25
N ASP A 56 -0.13 3.34 -8.00
CA ASP A 56 -0.24 3.23 -9.46
C ASP A 56 1.09 3.48 -10.17
N GLY A 57 1.86 4.46 -9.70
CA GLY A 57 3.24 4.69 -10.14
C GLY A 57 4.16 3.53 -9.78
N HIS A 58 4.02 2.94 -8.58
CA HIS A 58 4.81 1.77 -8.19
C HIS A 58 4.52 0.56 -9.09
N VAL A 59 3.25 0.28 -9.40
CA VAL A 59 2.89 -0.77 -10.37
C VAL A 59 3.49 -0.48 -11.74
N THR A 60 3.45 0.76 -12.20
CA THR A 60 4.02 1.19 -13.47
C THR A 60 5.54 0.94 -13.51
N VAL A 61 6.25 1.29 -12.43
CA VAL A 61 7.69 0.99 -12.28
C VAL A 61 7.93 -0.52 -12.32
N GLY A 62 7.11 -1.32 -11.60
CA GLY A 62 7.21 -2.78 -11.60
C GLY A 62 7.06 -3.39 -12.99
N LEU A 63 6.11 -2.90 -13.79
CA LEU A 63 5.92 -3.34 -15.16
C LEU A 63 7.08 -2.92 -16.09
N ALA A 64 7.62 -1.72 -15.89
CA ALA A 64 8.79 -1.26 -16.62
C ALA A 64 10.03 -2.10 -16.31
N VAL A 65 10.25 -2.41 -15.02
CA VAL A 65 11.32 -3.31 -14.55
C VAL A 65 11.15 -4.71 -15.17
N ALA A 66 9.93 -5.26 -15.19
CA ALA A 66 9.66 -6.55 -15.82
C ALA A 66 10.08 -6.57 -17.30
N ARG A 67 9.72 -5.52 -18.05
CA ARG A 67 10.12 -5.39 -19.47
C ARG A 67 11.63 -5.28 -19.63
N LEU A 68 12.30 -4.50 -18.79
CA LEU A 68 13.76 -4.34 -18.81
C LEU A 68 14.47 -5.68 -18.54
N LEU A 69 14.04 -6.39 -17.50
CA LEU A 69 14.59 -7.70 -17.13
C LEU A 69 14.40 -8.73 -18.26
N MET A 70 13.25 -8.73 -18.91
CA MET A 70 13.00 -9.63 -20.05
C MET A 70 13.89 -9.30 -21.24
N ALA A 71 14.14 -8.00 -21.51
CA ALA A 71 15.02 -7.59 -22.60
C ALA A 71 16.50 -8.01 -22.39
N HIS A 72 16.92 -8.09 -21.12
CA HIS A 72 18.30 -8.43 -20.72
C HIS A 72 18.44 -9.83 -20.09
N LYS A 73 17.43 -10.70 -20.23
CA LYS A 73 17.38 -12.00 -19.57
C LYS A 73 18.66 -12.82 -19.72
N GLU A 74 19.25 -12.80 -20.91
CA GLU A 74 20.44 -13.60 -21.22
C GLU A 74 21.71 -13.14 -20.47
N GLU A 75 21.73 -11.89 -20.02
CA GLU A 75 22.83 -11.28 -19.27
C GLU A 75 22.72 -11.56 -17.77
N LEU A 76 21.55 -12.02 -17.29
CA LEU A 76 21.25 -12.23 -15.89
C LEU A 76 21.61 -13.66 -15.44
N VAL A 77 21.78 -13.80 -14.13
CA VAL A 77 21.95 -15.08 -13.42
C VAL A 77 21.01 -15.13 -12.21
N GLY A 78 20.67 -16.35 -11.76
CA GLY A 78 19.76 -16.53 -10.62
C GLY A 78 18.30 -16.22 -10.97
N LYS A 79 17.56 -15.70 -10.01
CA LYS A 79 16.13 -15.42 -10.11
C LYS A 79 15.78 -13.98 -9.70
N VAL A 80 14.75 -13.44 -10.34
CA VAL A 80 14.14 -12.18 -9.91
C VAL A 80 12.66 -12.42 -9.63
N LYS A 81 12.20 -11.98 -8.47
CA LYS A 81 10.78 -11.96 -8.09
C LYS A 81 10.26 -10.52 -8.07
N LEU A 82 9.22 -10.26 -8.84
CA LEU A 82 8.48 -9.01 -8.79
C LEU A 82 7.20 -9.25 -8.01
N ILE A 83 7.04 -8.59 -6.88
CA ILE A 83 5.99 -8.81 -5.90
C ILE A 83 5.06 -7.61 -5.90
N PHE A 84 3.88 -7.75 -6.47
CA PHE A 84 2.83 -6.73 -6.47
C PHE A 84 1.94 -6.98 -5.24
N GLN A 85 2.15 -6.18 -4.21
CA GLN A 85 1.54 -6.36 -2.89
C GLN A 85 0.24 -5.57 -2.78
N PRO A 86 -0.89 -6.21 -2.40
CA PRO A 86 -2.13 -5.51 -2.04
C PRO A 86 -2.11 -5.05 -0.59
N ALA A 87 -3.07 -4.20 -0.22
CA ALA A 87 -3.42 -3.84 1.16
C ALA A 87 -2.24 -3.36 2.02
N GLU A 88 -1.39 -2.51 1.46
CA GLU A 88 -0.34 -1.81 2.21
C GLU A 88 -0.97 -0.82 3.20
N GLU A 89 -1.92 -0.01 2.74
CA GLU A 89 -2.67 0.97 3.53
C GLU A 89 -3.45 0.32 4.69
N GLY A 90 -3.85 -0.93 4.52
CA GLY A 90 -4.51 -1.73 5.54
C GLY A 90 -3.57 -2.43 6.53
N VAL A 91 -2.24 -2.36 6.30
CA VAL A 91 -1.19 -3.04 7.10
C VAL A 91 -1.41 -4.56 7.17
N ARG A 92 -1.89 -5.19 6.12
CA ARG A 92 -2.26 -6.62 6.12
C ARG A 92 -1.67 -7.42 4.96
N GLY A 93 -1.43 -6.78 3.81
CA GLY A 93 -1.05 -7.48 2.59
C GLY A 93 0.33 -8.13 2.66
N ALA A 94 1.33 -7.43 3.19
CA ALA A 94 2.68 -7.97 3.34
C ALA A 94 2.70 -9.22 4.24
N TYR A 95 2.01 -9.16 5.38
CA TYR A 95 1.92 -10.28 6.31
C TYR A 95 1.28 -11.53 5.66
N ALA A 96 0.19 -11.34 4.91
CA ALA A 96 -0.46 -12.43 4.19
C ALA A 96 0.45 -13.07 3.13
N MET A 97 1.22 -12.26 2.40
CA MET A 97 2.15 -12.75 1.37
C MET A 97 3.36 -13.46 2.00
N ILE A 98 3.90 -12.97 3.12
CA ILE A 98 4.97 -13.63 3.86
C ILE A 98 4.50 -14.99 4.36
N ASN A 99 3.32 -15.07 4.97
CA ASN A 99 2.77 -16.34 5.44
C ASN A 99 2.47 -17.34 4.30
N ALA A 100 2.33 -16.85 3.07
CA ALA A 100 2.22 -17.68 1.88
C ALA A 100 3.58 -18.10 1.28
N GLY A 101 4.69 -17.79 1.96
CA GLY A 101 6.04 -18.20 1.56
C GLY A 101 6.63 -17.38 0.41
N VAL A 102 6.07 -16.21 0.09
CA VAL A 102 6.50 -15.42 -1.08
C VAL A 102 7.96 -14.98 -0.95
N ALA A 103 8.43 -14.73 0.27
CA ALA A 103 9.77 -14.20 0.55
C ALA A 103 10.80 -15.26 0.97
N ASP A 104 10.41 -16.53 1.14
CA ASP A 104 11.24 -17.56 1.78
C ASP A 104 12.57 -17.85 1.06
N ASP A 105 12.61 -17.68 -0.25
CA ASP A 105 13.79 -17.95 -1.09
C ASP A 105 14.47 -16.68 -1.62
N ILE A 106 14.17 -15.51 -1.05
CA ILE A 106 14.76 -14.24 -1.48
C ILE A 106 16.04 -13.95 -0.68
N ASP A 107 17.17 -13.79 -1.38
CA ASP A 107 18.45 -13.41 -0.78
C ASP A 107 18.57 -11.89 -0.57
N TYR A 108 18.06 -11.08 -1.49
CA TYR A 108 18.09 -9.60 -1.44
C TYR A 108 16.72 -9.05 -1.77
N PHE A 109 16.24 -8.14 -0.94
CA PHE A 109 14.89 -7.57 -1.07
C PHE A 109 14.95 -6.06 -1.19
N PHE A 110 14.28 -5.52 -2.21
CA PHE A 110 14.20 -4.09 -2.48
C PHE A 110 12.75 -3.62 -2.54
N GLY A 111 12.51 -2.45 -2.00
CA GLY A 111 11.27 -1.71 -2.14
C GLY A 111 11.56 -0.23 -2.28
N GLY A 112 10.70 0.48 -2.94
CA GLY A 112 10.78 1.93 -3.09
C GLY A 112 9.42 2.56 -2.91
N HIS A 113 9.40 3.86 -2.67
CA HIS A 113 8.18 4.65 -2.60
C HIS A 113 8.36 5.98 -3.32
N ILE A 114 7.37 6.39 -4.11
CA ILE A 114 7.30 7.74 -4.66
C ILE A 114 7.06 8.70 -3.51
N ALA A 115 7.94 9.68 -3.31
CA ALA A 115 7.88 10.57 -2.15
C ALA A 115 8.35 11.98 -2.50
N PHE A 116 7.92 12.95 -1.70
CA PHE A 116 8.29 14.35 -1.79
C PHE A 116 9.52 14.71 -0.92
N LYS A 117 10.40 13.75 -0.67
CA LYS A 117 11.57 13.94 0.20
C LYS A 117 12.81 14.46 -0.55
N ALA A 118 12.83 14.33 -1.86
CA ALA A 118 13.91 14.87 -2.68
C ALA A 118 13.66 16.36 -2.98
N THR A 119 14.73 17.15 -3.00
CA THR A 119 14.66 18.57 -3.30
C THR A 119 14.82 18.89 -4.79
N THR A 120 15.10 17.88 -5.59
CA THR A 120 15.26 17.97 -7.04
C THR A 120 14.48 16.86 -7.72
N ASP A 121 13.95 17.14 -8.91
CA ASP A 121 13.35 16.13 -9.76
C ASP A 121 14.36 15.04 -10.14
N ASP A 122 13.89 13.86 -10.48
CA ASP A 122 14.70 12.71 -10.88
C ASP A 122 15.72 12.22 -9.85
N SER A 123 15.46 12.50 -8.56
CA SER A 123 16.33 12.07 -7.47
C SER A 123 15.91 10.74 -6.89
N LEU A 124 16.90 9.89 -6.59
CA LEU A 124 16.72 8.68 -5.79
C LEU A 124 17.29 8.91 -4.39
N VAL A 125 16.44 8.81 -3.38
CA VAL A 125 16.86 8.89 -1.97
C VAL A 125 16.90 7.48 -1.39
N CYS A 126 18.09 7.04 -1.00
CA CYS A 126 18.26 5.76 -0.33
C CYS A 126 18.05 5.96 1.18
N LEU A 127 17.07 5.26 1.74
CA LEU A 127 16.82 5.18 3.17
C LEU A 127 17.18 3.78 3.65
N THR A 128 17.89 3.72 4.76
CA THR A 128 18.31 2.47 5.39
C THR A 128 17.59 2.21 6.71
N ASP A 129 16.95 3.24 7.28
CA ASP A 129 16.27 3.18 8.57
C ASP A 129 15.16 4.26 8.67
N GLY A 130 14.54 4.35 9.85
CA GLY A 130 13.58 5.41 10.17
C GLY A 130 12.16 5.16 9.68
N PHE A 131 11.79 3.93 9.34
CA PHE A 131 10.40 3.57 9.07
C PHE A 131 9.57 3.58 10.34
N LEU A 132 8.35 4.15 10.25
CA LEU A 132 7.41 4.18 11.36
C LEU A 132 6.69 2.84 11.50
N ALA A 133 6.56 2.36 12.74
CA ALA A 133 5.65 1.29 13.08
C ALA A 133 4.25 1.85 13.33
N THR A 134 3.23 1.19 12.81
CA THR A 134 1.84 1.58 12.99
C THR A 134 1.00 0.43 13.54
N THR A 135 0.00 0.77 14.35
CA THR A 135 -1.03 -0.15 14.81
C THR A 135 -2.38 0.49 14.56
N LYS A 136 -3.27 -0.19 13.85
CA LYS A 136 -4.66 0.25 13.64
C LYS A 136 -5.57 -0.45 14.65
N LEU A 137 -6.38 0.32 15.36
CA LEU A 137 -7.35 -0.15 16.33
C LEU A 137 -8.72 0.42 15.98
N ASP A 138 -9.72 -0.45 15.89
CA ASP A 138 -11.12 -0.08 15.75
C ASP A 138 -11.84 -0.35 17.06
N ALA A 139 -12.43 0.70 17.66
CA ALA A 139 -13.19 0.58 18.89
C ALA A 139 -14.64 1.02 18.66
N VAL A 140 -15.58 0.12 18.90
CA VAL A 140 -17.02 0.39 18.73
C VAL A 140 -17.70 0.50 20.08
N TYR A 141 -18.24 1.67 20.39
CA TYR A 141 -18.98 1.94 21.62
C TYR A 141 -20.48 1.87 21.36
N LYS A 142 -21.17 0.95 22.04
CA LYS A 142 -22.62 0.80 21.96
C LYS A 142 -23.28 1.40 23.20
N GLY A 143 -24.09 2.42 22.97
CA GLY A 143 -24.87 3.07 24.02
C GLY A 143 -26.29 2.51 24.18
N VAL A 144 -27.01 3.04 25.14
CA VAL A 144 -28.45 2.82 25.36
C VAL A 144 -29.13 4.18 25.40
N SER A 145 -30.16 4.34 24.54
CA SER A 145 -30.95 5.57 24.52
C SER A 145 -31.87 5.66 25.76
N ALA A 146 -32.02 6.85 26.32
CA ALA A 146 -32.98 7.15 27.36
C ALA A 146 -33.51 8.58 27.20
N HIS A 147 -34.64 8.88 27.77
CA HIS A 147 -35.21 10.23 27.76
C HIS A 147 -34.41 11.13 28.71
N ALA A 148 -33.78 12.16 28.16
CA ALA A 148 -32.84 13.00 28.87
C ALA A 148 -33.44 13.73 30.09
N GLY A 149 -34.75 14.06 30.04
CA GLY A 149 -35.42 14.76 31.14
C GLY A 149 -36.19 13.88 32.12
N LEU A 150 -36.58 12.65 31.70
CA LEU A 150 -37.43 11.77 32.55
C LEU A 150 -36.63 10.61 33.15
N ALA A 151 -35.69 10.07 32.43
CA ALA A 151 -34.96 8.87 32.88
C ALA A 151 -33.51 8.85 32.36
N PRO A 152 -32.71 9.90 32.58
CA PRO A 152 -31.34 9.94 32.08
C PRO A 152 -30.44 8.83 32.65
N GLN A 153 -30.76 8.33 33.83
CA GLN A 153 -30.05 7.25 34.53
C GLN A 153 -30.16 5.89 33.81
N ASP A 154 -31.17 5.71 32.97
CA ASP A 154 -31.39 4.47 32.20
C ASP A 154 -30.56 4.42 30.91
N GLY A 155 -29.96 5.54 30.55
CA GLY A 155 -29.12 5.67 29.37
C GLY A 155 -27.67 5.27 29.59
N LYS A 156 -27.00 4.91 28.50
CA LYS A 156 -25.53 4.73 28.44
C LYS A 156 -24.98 5.59 27.32
N ASN A 157 -24.19 6.61 27.69
CA ASN A 157 -23.66 7.56 26.72
C ASN A 157 -22.40 6.99 26.03
N ALA A 158 -22.55 6.50 24.79
CA ALA A 158 -21.46 5.96 24.01
C ALA A 158 -20.42 7.02 23.64
N LEU A 159 -20.84 8.27 23.39
CA LEU A 159 -19.93 9.36 23.06
C LEU A 159 -19.01 9.69 24.26
N LEU A 160 -19.54 9.71 25.48
CA LEU A 160 -18.73 9.94 26.68
C LEU A 160 -17.68 8.84 26.86
N ALA A 161 -18.06 7.57 26.63
CA ALA A 161 -17.13 6.45 26.70
C ALA A 161 -16.03 6.55 25.64
N ALA A 162 -16.40 6.91 24.40
CA ALA A 162 -15.43 7.12 23.31
C ALA A 162 -14.47 8.27 23.63
N ALA A 163 -14.99 9.40 24.12
CA ALA A 163 -14.16 10.55 24.48
C ALA A 163 -13.16 10.23 25.60
N GLN A 164 -13.57 9.47 26.62
CA GLN A 164 -12.68 9.05 27.71
C GLN A 164 -11.59 8.06 27.23
N ALA A 165 -11.91 7.22 26.26
CA ALA A 165 -10.94 6.27 25.72
C ALA A 165 -9.92 6.91 24.75
N SER A 166 -10.17 8.15 24.33
CA SER A 166 -9.29 8.91 23.41
C SER A 166 -8.23 9.75 24.14
N ILE A 167 -8.25 9.76 25.47
CA ILE A 167 -7.30 10.48 26.32
C ILE A 167 -6.25 9.52 26.86
#